data_e2773e5d9931d8a60975bf42df84152c
#
_entry.id   e2773e5d9931d8a60975bf42df84152c
#
_cell.length_a   1.000
_cell.length_b   1.000
_cell.length_c   1.000
_cell.angle_alpha   90.00
_cell.angle_beta   90.00
_cell.angle_gamma   90.00
#
_symmetry.space_group_name_H-M   'P 1'
#
loop_
_entity.id
_entity.type
_entity.pdbx_description
1 polymer ?
#
loop_
_entity_poly.entity_id
_entity_poly.type
_entity_poly.pdbx_seq_one_letter_code
_entity_poly.pdbx_strand_id
1 'polypeptide(L)'
;MLNNQSNLTSIIILNYNGKFFLKECIDSIIKETHSPYEIIIVDNNSPDGSGEYFSKQYPDFKFILNKENVGVPEGLNIGIRNASGDFVVLLNNDLVVISNWLENFFKAYEKTGEALYQPKSLKFKDPTILDGTGCMINIFGFGFARDKGIKDEGQYNTQEEISYASGTCMFAPKKIFDEIGLFDSTFFAYHE
;
A
#
# COMPACT_ATOMS: atom_id res chain seq x y z
N MET A 1 -11.65 23.02 1.46
CA MET A 1 -12.99 22.47 1.19
C MET A 1 -12.81 21.56 -0.01
N LEU A 2 -12.79 20.23 0.21
CA LEU A 2 -12.76 19.28 -0.90
C LEU A 2 -14.04 19.50 -1.69
N ASN A 3 -13.92 19.80 -2.97
CA ASN A 3 -15.04 19.81 -3.88
C ASN A 3 -15.73 18.43 -3.80
N ASN A 4 -17.06 18.38 -3.97
CA ASN A 4 -17.92 17.18 -4.02
C ASN A 4 -17.54 16.17 -5.12
N GLN A 5 -16.26 15.97 -5.45
CA GLN A 5 -15.76 14.85 -6.21
C GLN A 5 -15.58 13.70 -5.23
N SER A 6 -16.16 12.56 -5.54
CA SER A 6 -15.99 11.33 -4.78
C SER A 6 -14.48 11.03 -4.77
N ASN A 7 -13.81 11.20 -3.63
CA ASN A 7 -12.40 10.81 -3.43
C ASN A 7 -12.28 9.28 -3.50
N LEU A 8 -12.53 8.71 -4.67
CA LEU A 8 -12.38 7.28 -4.89
C LEU A 8 -10.92 6.91 -4.72
N THR A 9 -10.67 5.91 -3.90
CA THR A 9 -9.33 5.36 -3.68
C THR A 9 -9.23 3.96 -4.26
N SER A 10 -8.27 3.75 -5.14
CA SER A 10 -7.94 2.40 -5.63
C SER A 10 -6.92 1.75 -4.70
N ILE A 11 -7.37 0.75 -3.95
CA ILE A 11 -6.51 -0.04 -3.06
C ILE A 11 -5.94 -1.19 -3.88
N ILE A 12 -4.64 -1.12 -4.17
CA ILE A 12 -3.90 -2.06 -5.01
C ILE A 12 -3.13 -3.01 -4.11
N ILE A 13 -3.48 -4.29 -4.15
CA ILE A 13 -2.82 -5.34 -3.37
C ILE A 13 -2.01 -6.19 -4.33
N LEU A 14 -0.68 -6.19 -4.15
CA LEU A 14 0.20 -7.11 -4.87
C LEU A 14 0.22 -8.45 -4.16
N ASN A 15 -0.16 -9.51 -4.85
CA ASN A 15 -0.21 -10.86 -4.31
C ASN A 15 0.83 -11.78 -4.95
N TYR A 16 1.61 -12.45 -4.09
CA TYR A 16 2.44 -13.60 -4.45
C TYR A 16 2.53 -14.55 -3.26
N ASN A 17 2.05 -15.81 -3.42
CA ASN A 17 1.98 -16.80 -2.35
C ASN A 17 1.17 -16.33 -1.11
N GLY A 18 0.05 -15.64 -1.34
CA GLY A 18 -0.73 -14.98 -0.30
C GLY A 18 -1.81 -15.83 0.37
N LYS A 19 -1.85 -17.14 0.15
CA LYS A 19 -2.97 -17.99 0.58
C LYS A 19 -3.29 -17.89 2.08
N PHE A 20 -2.28 -17.65 2.91
CA PHE A 20 -2.44 -17.52 4.37
C PHE A 20 -2.73 -16.10 4.85
N PHE A 21 -2.45 -15.08 4.04
CA PHE A 21 -2.47 -13.69 4.47
C PHE A 21 -3.55 -12.85 3.78
N LEU A 22 -3.76 -13.06 2.48
CA LEU A 22 -4.58 -12.20 1.65
C LEU A 22 -6.03 -12.08 2.15
N LYS A 23 -6.60 -13.15 2.72
CA LYS A 23 -7.94 -13.11 3.29
C LYS A 23 -8.04 -12.11 4.44
N GLU A 24 -7.11 -12.19 5.40
CA GLU A 24 -7.11 -11.31 6.57
C GLU A 24 -6.87 -9.84 6.17
N CYS A 25 -6.00 -9.62 5.18
CA CYS A 25 -5.78 -8.31 4.58
C CYS A 25 -7.08 -7.75 3.98
N ILE A 26 -7.74 -8.48 3.08
CA ILE A 26 -9.00 -8.06 2.44
C ILE A 26 -10.11 -7.83 3.48
N ASP A 27 -10.30 -8.74 4.41
CA ASP A 27 -11.34 -8.63 5.43
C ASP A 27 -11.14 -7.38 6.31
N SER A 28 -9.89 -7.04 6.63
CA SER A 28 -9.58 -5.82 7.38
C SER A 28 -9.93 -4.56 6.59
N ILE A 29 -9.64 -4.54 5.29
CA ILE A 29 -9.99 -3.43 4.41
C ILE A 29 -11.51 -3.24 4.36
N ILE A 30 -12.26 -4.32 4.11
CA ILE A 30 -13.73 -4.30 4.06
C ILE A 30 -14.31 -3.75 5.37
N LYS A 31 -13.76 -4.18 6.50
CA LYS A 31 -14.26 -3.81 7.83
C LYS A 31 -13.92 -2.36 8.22
N GLU A 32 -12.73 -1.90 7.89
CA GLU A 32 -12.16 -0.67 8.45
C GLU A 32 -12.12 0.50 7.46
N THR A 33 -12.64 0.32 6.21
CA THR A 33 -12.66 1.37 5.20
C THR A 33 -14.08 1.87 4.97
N HIS A 34 -14.31 3.16 5.23
CA HIS A 34 -15.64 3.78 5.13
C HIS A 34 -15.72 4.85 4.04
N SER A 35 -14.59 5.33 3.53
CA SER A 35 -14.51 6.23 2.37
C SER A 35 -14.73 5.43 1.07
N PRO A 36 -15.14 6.06 -0.04
CA PRO A 36 -15.29 5.36 -1.32
C PRO A 36 -13.98 4.70 -1.78
N TYR A 37 -14.02 3.41 -2.10
CA TYR A 37 -12.86 2.66 -2.57
C TYR A 37 -13.22 1.59 -3.60
N GLU A 38 -12.23 1.16 -4.35
CA GLU A 38 -12.21 -0.09 -5.11
C GLU A 38 -11.01 -0.93 -4.67
N ILE A 39 -11.08 -2.25 -4.80
CA ILE A 39 -9.95 -3.16 -4.54
C ILE A 39 -9.50 -3.77 -5.86
N ILE A 40 -8.20 -3.67 -6.11
CA ILE A 40 -7.51 -4.27 -7.26
C ILE A 40 -6.44 -5.22 -6.72
N ILE A 41 -6.59 -6.51 -6.95
CA ILE A 41 -5.58 -7.50 -6.57
C ILE A 41 -4.81 -7.90 -7.83
N VAL A 42 -3.51 -7.67 -7.82
CA VAL A 42 -2.60 -8.12 -8.89
C VAL A 42 -1.88 -9.36 -8.39
N ASP A 43 -2.23 -10.50 -8.94
CA ASP A 43 -1.59 -11.77 -8.61
C ASP A 43 -0.43 -12.07 -9.56
N ASN A 44 0.77 -12.16 -9.00
CA ASN A 44 2.00 -12.42 -9.75
C ASN A 44 2.23 -13.90 -10.03
N ASN A 45 1.18 -14.59 -10.53
CA ASN A 45 1.23 -16.02 -10.83
C ASN A 45 1.60 -16.85 -9.60
N SER A 46 0.81 -16.72 -8.55
CA SER A 46 1.05 -17.38 -7.27
C SER A 46 0.96 -18.91 -7.38
N PRO A 47 2.04 -19.67 -7.16
CA PRO A 47 2.03 -21.13 -7.25
C PRO A 47 1.18 -21.81 -6.18
N ASP A 48 0.81 -21.11 -5.11
CA ASP A 48 -0.10 -21.61 -4.08
C ASP A 48 -1.59 -21.56 -4.48
N GLY A 49 -1.90 -21.02 -5.68
CA GLY A 49 -3.24 -20.87 -6.23
C GLY A 49 -4.09 -19.80 -5.54
N SER A 50 -3.48 -18.90 -4.73
CA SER A 50 -4.20 -17.86 -4.01
C SER A 50 -4.95 -16.90 -4.92
N GLY A 51 -4.36 -16.47 -6.05
CA GLY A 51 -5.01 -15.58 -7.01
C GLY A 51 -6.33 -16.13 -7.54
N GLU A 52 -6.32 -17.37 -8.06
CA GLU A 52 -7.52 -18.04 -8.58
C GLU A 52 -8.54 -18.36 -7.47
N TYR A 53 -8.06 -18.72 -6.29
CA TYR A 53 -8.93 -19.03 -5.17
C TYR A 53 -9.69 -17.79 -4.72
N PHE A 54 -9.00 -16.70 -4.46
CA PHE A 54 -9.63 -15.49 -3.91
C PHE A 54 -10.44 -14.72 -4.96
N SER A 55 -10.11 -14.79 -6.25
CA SER A 55 -10.93 -14.19 -7.30
C SER A 55 -12.36 -14.79 -7.35
N LYS A 56 -12.52 -16.05 -6.97
CA LYS A 56 -13.82 -16.70 -6.84
C LYS A 56 -14.54 -16.36 -5.53
N GLN A 57 -13.81 -16.07 -4.47
CA GLN A 57 -14.37 -15.70 -3.16
C GLN A 57 -14.85 -14.23 -3.12
N TYR A 58 -14.19 -13.36 -3.87
CA TYR A 58 -14.48 -11.93 -3.94
C TYR A 58 -14.76 -11.48 -5.39
N PRO A 59 -15.89 -11.94 -5.99
CA PRO A 59 -16.17 -11.70 -7.40
C PRO A 59 -16.40 -10.22 -7.75
N ASP A 60 -16.72 -9.39 -6.77
CA ASP A 60 -16.94 -7.95 -6.93
C ASP A 60 -15.63 -7.15 -6.98
N PHE A 61 -14.49 -7.76 -6.65
CA PHE A 61 -13.18 -7.11 -6.72
C PHE A 61 -12.49 -7.39 -8.03
N LYS A 62 -11.64 -6.48 -8.44
CA LYS A 62 -10.87 -6.61 -9.67
C LYS A 62 -9.62 -7.46 -9.41
N PHE A 63 -9.60 -8.68 -9.95
CA PHE A 63 -8.42 -9.54 -9.95
C PHE A 63 -7.72 -9.50 -11.31
N ILE A 64 -6.42 -9.27 -11.30
CA ILE A 64 -5.54 -9.33 -12.48
C ILE A 64 -4.56 -10.47 -12.23
N LEU A 65 -4.76 -11.58 -12.93
CA LEU A 65 -3.94 -12.78 -12.81
C LEU A 65 -2.85 -12.75 -13.88
N ASN A 66 -1.63 -12.45 -13.48
CA ASN A 66 -0.49 -12.45 -14.39
C ASN A 66 -0.14 -13.88 -14.82
N LYS A 67 0.41 -14.04 -16.03
CA LYS A 67 0.83 -15.34 -16.55
C LYS A 67 2.19 -15.79 -16.01
N GLU A 68 2.96 -14.86 -15.46
CA GLU A 68 4.27 -15.05 -14.86
C GLU A 68 4.47 -14.08 -13.71
N ASN A 69 5.46 -14.30 -12.87
CA ASN A 69 5.86 -13.34 -11.85
C ASN A 69 6.68 -12.22 -12.51
N VAL A 70 6.07 -11.05 -12.66
CA VAL A 70 6.68 -9.87 -13.30
C VAL A 70 7.49 -9.00 -12.32
N GLY A 71 7.65 -9.44 -11.08
CA GLY A 71 8.30 -8.64 -10.02
C GLY A 71 7.35 -7.64 -9.35
N VAL A 72 7.88 -6.98 -8.32
CA VAL A 72 7.12 -6.02 -7.50
C VAL A 72 6.79 -4.74 -8.29
N PRO A 73 7.76 -4.04 -8.92
CA PRO A 73 7.50 -2.80 -9.62
C PRO A 73 6.45 -2.94 -10.73
N GLU A 74 6.61 -3.92 -11.60
CA GLU A 74 5.67 -4.10 -12.70
C GLU A 74 4.29 -4.58 -12.20
N GLY A 75 4.24 -5.42 -11.17
CA GLY A 75 2.98 -5.80 -10.53
C GLY A 75 2.21 -4.58 -9.99
N LEU A 76 2.89 -3.67 -9.29
CA LEU A 76 2.32 -2.41 -8.82
C LEU A 76 1.90 -1.50 -9.98
N ASN A 77 2.72 -1.38 -11.02
CA ASN A 77 2.43 -0.61 -12.23
C ASN A 77 1.15 -1.09 -12.93
N ILE A 78 0.98 -2.41 -13.03
CA ILE A 78 -0.24 -3.03 -13.57
C ILE A 78 -1.45 -2.58 -12.74
N GLY A 79 -1.35 -2.60 -11.42
CA GLY A 79 -2.39 -2.13 -10.52
C GLY A 79 -2.72 -0.65 -10.75
N ILE A 80 -1.70 0.24 -10.77
CA ILE A 80 -1.87 1.68 -10.94
C ILE A 80 -2.52 2.01 -12.30
N ARG A 81 -2.09 1.36 -13.40
CA ARG A 81 -2.70 1.53 -14.73
C ARG A 81 -4.18 1.10 -14.78
N ASN A 82 -4.57 0.20 -13.90
CA ASN A 82 -5.93 -0.32 -13.82
C ASN A 82 -6.81 0.38 -12.76
N ALA A 83 -6.23 1.34 -12.04
CA ALA A 83 -6.91 2.13 -11.01
C ALA A 83 -7.81 3.20 -11.64
N SER A 84 -9.05 3.31 -11.14
CA SER A 84 -10.02 4.34 -11.56
C SER A 84 -10.15 5.48 -10.54
N GLY A 85 -9.60 5.32 -9.34
CA GLY A 85 -9.62 6.33 -8.29
C GLY A 85 -8.66 7.50 -8.53
N ASP A 86 -8.99 8.66 -7.93
CA ASP A 86 -8.11 9.83 -7.89
C ASP A 86 -6.90 9.63 -6.97
N PHE A 87 -7.03 8.68 -6.04
CA PHE A 87 -5.98 8.29 -5.10
C PHE A 87 -5.70 6.80 -5.24
N VAL A 88 -4.46 6.42 -4.95
CA VAL A 88 -4.04 5.03 -4.89
C VAL A 88 -3.44 4.71 -3.53
N VAL A 89 -3.72 3.51 -3.04
CA VAL A 89 -2.96 2.86 -1.97
C VAL A 89 -2.29 1.64 -2.56
N LEU A 90 -0.97 1.56 -2.41
CA LEU A 90 -0.21 0.34 -2.67
C LEU A 90 -0.10 -0.41 -1.34
N LEU A 91 -0.44 -1.68 -1.32
CA LEU A 91 -0.53 -2.47 -0.10
C LEU A 91 0.01 -3.88 -0.32
N ASN A 92 0.88 -4.36 0.55
CA ASN A 92 1.27 -5.76 0.58
C ASN A 92 0.10 -6.64 1.07
N ASN A 93 0.09 -7.89 0.65
CA ASN A 93 -0.95 -8.86 0.99
C ASN A 93 -0.90 -9.41 2.43
N ASP A 94 0.17 -9.11 3.18
CA ASP A 94 0.43 -9.57 4.54
C ASP A 94 0.22 -8.49 5.62
N LEU A 95 -0.55 -7.47 5.29
CA LEU A 95 -0.90 -6.38 6.19
C LEU A 95 -2.36 -6.45 6.64
N VAL A 96 -2.61 -5.89 7.81
CA VAL A 96 -3.95 -5.67 8.37
C VAL A 96 -4.10 -4.18 8.66
N VAL A 97 -5.16 -3.58 8.12
CA VAL A 97 -5.47 -2.17 8.37
C VAL A 97 -6.36 -2.04 9.60
N ILE A 98 -6.27 -0.88 10.26
CA ILE A 98 -7.02 -0.57 11.49
C ILE A 98 -7.96 0.62 11.29
N SER A 99 -8.81 0.90 12.26
CA SER A 99 -9.82 1.96 12.18
C SER A 99 -9.24 3.32 11.76
N ASN A 100 -9.95 3.99 10.87
CA ASN A 100 -9.61 5.30 10.31
C ASN A 100 -8.27 5.37 9.54
N TRP A 101 -7.76 4.24 9.09
CA TRP A 101 -6.47 4.22 8.38
C TRP A 101 -6.50 5.07 7.10
N LEU A 102 -7.53 4.95 6.26
CA LEU A 102 -7.65 5.70 5.00
C LEU A 102 -8.00 7.17 5.26
N GLU A 103 -8.87 7.45 6.23
CA GLU A 103 -9.23 8.81 6.64
C GLU A 103 -8.02 9.58 7.19
N ASN A 104 -7.09 8.90 7.85
CA ASN A 104 -5.86 9.53 8.34
C ASN A 104 -4.90 9.90 7.20
N PHE A 105 -4.86 9.13 6.11
CA PHE A 105 -4.15 9.53 4.90
C PHE A 105 -4.76 10.79 4.27
N PHE A 106 -6.09 10.89 4.19
CA PHE A 106 -6.74 12.09 3.69
C PHE A 106 -6.46 13.31 4.56
N LYS A 107 -6.48 13.18 5.89
CA LYS A 107 -6.09 14.27 6.79
C LYS A 107 -4.63 14.71 6.57
N ALA A 108 -3.73 13.77 6.33
CA ALA A 108 -2.34 14.08 6.01
C ALA A 108 -2.24 14.83 4.67
N TYR A 109 -2.94 14.36 3.65
CA TYR A 109 -3.02 15.01 2.35
C TYR A 109 -3.61 16.42 2.41
N GLU A 110 -4.68 16.64 3.17
CA GLU A 110 -5.26 17.98 3.38
C GLU A 110 -4.28 18.95 4.02
N LYS A 111 -3.37 18.45 4.85
CA LYS A 111 -2.38 19.27 5.55
C LYS A 111 -1.16 19.61 4.72
N THR A 112 -0.66 18.70 3.89
CA THR A 112 0.63 18.83 3.20
C THR A 112 0.54 18.80 1.68
N GLY A 113 -0.62 18.40 1.11
CA GLY A 113 -0.85 18.40 -0.34
C GLY A 113 -0.24 17.18 -1.04
N GLU A 114 0.34 17.38 -2.21
CA GLU A 114 0.84 16.30 -3.08
C GLU A 114 2.16 15.74 -2.58
N ALA A 115 2.11 14.49 -2.12
CA ALA A 115 3.26 13.74 -1.63
C ALA A 115 2.97 12.23 -1.67
N LEU A 116 3.98 11.42 -1.46
CA LEU A 116 3.86 10.01 -1.11
C LEU A 116 3.76 9.90 0.41
N TYR A 117 2.78 9.16 0.89
CA TYR A 117 2.51 8.99 2.31
C TYR A 117 2.74 7.55 2.73
N GLN A 118 3.40 7.36 3.85
CA GLN A 118 3.57 6.07 4.49
C GLN A 118 2.97 6.12 5.90
N PRO A 119 2.19 5.11 6.32
CA PRO A 119 1.68 5.06 7.69
C PRO A 119 2.76 4.59 8.65
N LYS A 120 2.60 4.91 9.93
CA LYS A 120 3.25 4.17 10.99
C LYS A 120 2.69 2.75 10.99
N SER A 121 3.54 1.74 10.91
CA SER A 121 3.17 0.33 11.00
C SER A 121 3.70 -0.32 12.27
N LEU A 122 2.93 -1.26 12.81
CA LEU A 122 3.24 -2.01 14.02
C LEU A 122 3.41 -3.49 13.68
N LYS A 123 4.19 -4.22 14.46
CA LYS A 123 4.33 -5.65 14.26
C LYS A 123 3.01 -6.36 14.54
N PHE A 124 2.59 -7.22 13.63
CA PHE A 124 1.32 -7.95 13.73
C PHE A 124 1.20 -8.77 15.03
N LYS A 125 2.27 -9.48 15.44
CA LYS A 125 2.27 -10.31 16.64
C LYS A 125 2.42 -9.54 17.94
N ASP A 126 2.95 -8.34 17.88
CA ASP A 126 3.15 -7.47 19.04
C ASP A 126 2.97 -6.01 18.62
N PRO A 127 1.73 -5.51 18.67
CA PRO A 127 1.42 -4.15 18.21
C PRO A 127 1.95 -3.04 19.14
N THR A 128 2.73 -3.37 20.15
CA THR A 128 3.49 -2.40 20.93
C THR A 128 4.86 -2.08 20.31
N ILE A 129 5.26 -2.80 19.24
CA ILE A 129 6.55 -2.66 18.60
C ILE A 129 6.36 -2.08 17.19
N LEU A 130 7.16 -1.08 16.85
CA LEU A 130 7.21 -0.47 15.53
C LEU A 130 7.75 -1.46 14.48
N ASP A 131 7.10 -1.54 13.33
CA ASP A 131 7.61 -2.24 12.15
C ASP A 131 8.09 -1.28 11.06
N GLY A 132 7.53 -0.07 11.00
CA GLY A 132 7.99 0.98 10.11
C GLY A 132 7.38 2.34 10.46
N THR A 133 8.19 3.39 10.37
CA THR A 133 7.79 4.77 10.67
C THR A 133 8.25 5.76 9.61
N GLY A 134 8.52 5.24 8.41
CA GLY A 134 9.12 5.94 7.30
C GLY A 134 10.53 5.42 7.02
N CYS A 135 11.00 5.68 5.82
CA CYS A 135 12.33 5.30 5.39
C CYS A 135 13.21 6.54 5.25
N MET A 136 14.46 6.38 5.65
CA MET A 136 15.47 7.44 5.67
C MET A 136 16.67 7.05 4.81
N ILE A 137 17.35 8.04 4.25
CA ILE A 137 18.62 7.84 3.53
C ILE A 137 19.74 8.50 4.34
N ASN A 138 20.82 7.76 4.58
CA ASN A 138 21.99 8.31 5.25
C ASN A 138 22.88 9.09 4.26
N ILE A 139 23.91 9.77 4.77
CA ILE A 139 24.83 10.58 3.97
C ILE A 139 25.62 9.79 2.91
N PHE A 140 25.67 8.47 3.00
CA PHE A 140 26.30 7.58 2.03
C PHE A 140 25.32 7.03 0.99
N GLY A 141 24.05 7.44 1.03
CA GLY A 141 23.00 7.00 0.09
C GLY A 141 22.34 5.66 0.46
N PHE A 142 22.59 5.09 1.63
CA PHE A 142 21.92 3.86 2.06
C PHE A 142 20.57 4.16 2.69
N GLY A 143 19.52 3.49 2.19
CA GLY A 143 18.19 3.52 2.76
C GLY A 143 18.05 2.61 3.98
N PHE A 144 17.28 3.04 4.98
CA PHE A 144 16.96 2.24 6.17
C PHE A 144 15.59 2.59 6.73
N ALA A 145 14.92 1.59 7.31
CA ALA A 145 13.66 1.81 8.02
C ALA A 145 13.93 2.45 9.38
N ARG A 146 13.29 3.61 9.63
CA ARG A 146 13.44 4.34 10.90
C ARG A 146 12.80 3.56 12.04
N ASP A 147 13.56 3.34 13.11
CA ASP A 147 13.13 2.78 14.40
C ASP A 147 12.35 1.45 14.33
N LYS A 148 12.61 0.65 13.29
CA LYS A 148 12.06 -0.70 13.19
C LYS A 148 12.53 -1.57 14.37
N GLY A 149 11.56 -2.16 15.08
CA GLY A 149 11.82 -3.04 16.22
C GLY A 149 11.87 -2.35 17.59
N ILE A 150 11.71 -1.02 17.63
CA ILE A 150 11.62 -0.25 18.88
C ILE A 150 10.17 -0.21 19.39
N LYS A 151 9.99 -0.05 20.70
CA LYS A 151 8.68 0.09 21.31
C LYS A 151 7.98 1.38 20.85
N ASP A 152 6.71 1.30 20.49
CA ASP A 152 5.88 2.46 20.23
C ASP A 152 5.47 3.14 21.55
N GLU A 153 6.03 4.31 21.81
CA GLU A 153 5.71 5.17 22.93
C GLU A 153 4.95 6.44 22.49
N GLY A 154 4.43 6.44 21.25
CA GLY A 154 3.74 7.58 20.66
C GLY A 154 4.65 8.59 19.98
N GLN A 155 5.94 8.32 19.87
CA GLN A 155 6.96 9.21 19.28
C GLN A 155 6.71 9.55 17.80
N TYR A 156 5.92 8.73 17.10
CA TYR A 156 5.53 8.93 15.70
C TYR A 156 4.02 9.11 15.50
N ASN A 157 3.34 9.72 16.46
CA ASN A 157 1.91 10.03 16.35
C ASN A 157 1.65 11.36 15.61
N THR A 158 2.69 12.11 15.29
CA THR A 158 2.64 13.33 14.47
C THR A 158 3.23 13.05 13.10
N GLN A 159 2.64 13.69 12.08
CA GLN A 159 3.16 13.62 10.71
C GLN A 159 4.52 14.30 10.60
N GLU A 160 5.47 13.64 9.96
CA GLU A 160 6.83 14.11 9.74
C GLU A 160 7.28 13.80 8.30
N GLU A 161 8.27 14.55 7.80
CA GLU A 161 8.91 14.25 6.52
C GLU A 161 9.81 13.03 6.63
N ILE A 162 9.82 12.24 5.57
CA ILE A 162 10.65 11.04 5.41
C ILE A 162 11.40 11.13 4.08
N SER A 163 12.51 10.41 3.94
CA SER A 163 13.29 10.46 2.70
C SER A 163 12.60 9.73 1.55
N TYR A 164 11.90 8.63 1.83
CA TYR A 164 11.10 7.90 0.86
C TYR A 164 10.03 7.05 1.57
N ALA A 165 8.95 6.73 0.84
CA ALA A 165 7.90 5.86 1.32
C ALA A 165 8.18 4.41 0.90
N SER A 166 7.91 3.46 1.80
CA SER A 166 8.00 2.03 1.50
C SER A 166 6.79 1.55 0.71
N GLY A 167 7.00 0.72 -0.30
CA GLY A 167 5.93 0.03 -1.04
C GLY A 167 5.10 -0.94 -0.21
N THR A 168 5.47 -1.21 1.04
CA THR A 168 4.71 -2.05 1.98
C THR A 168 3.29 -1.51 2.20
N CYS A 169 3.16 -0.20 2.46
CA CYS A 169 1.91 0.55 2.45
C CYS A 169 2.21 2.00 2.08
N MET A 170 1.70 2.45 0.93
CA MET A 170 1.92 3.80 0.41
C MET A 170 0.60 4.36 -0.11
N PHE A 171 0.27 5.60 0.28
CA PHE A 171 -0.85 6.35 -0.27
C PHE A 171 -0.33 7.54 -1.08
N ALA A 172 -0.97 7.80 -2.22
CA ALA A 172 -0.65 8.95 -3.06
C ALA A 172 -1.84 9.41 -3.91
N PRO A 173 -1.91 10.69 -4.29
CA PRO A 173 -2.70 11.11 -5.45
C PRO A 173 -2.20 10.38 -6.71
N LYS A 174 -3.11 9.76 -7.48
CA LYS A 174 -2.74 9.00 -8.69
C LYS A 174 -1.98 9.83 -9.70
N LYS A 175 -2.31 11.12 -9.81
CA LYS A 175 -1.64 12.05 -10.73
C LYS A 175 -0.12 12.18 -10.54
N ILE A 176 0.40 11.88 -9.34
CA ILE A 176 1.85 11.86 -9.10
C ILE A 176 2.52 10.85 -10.06
N PHE A 177 1.92 9.67 -10.23
CA PHE A 177 2.45 8.66 -11.16
C PHE A 177 2.30 9.05 -12.63
N ASP A 178 1.31 9.89 -12.95
CA ASP A 178 1.17 10.45 -14.31
C ASP A 178 2.27 11.51 -14.60
N GLU A 179 2.71 12.24 -13.58
CA GLU A 179 3.70 13.32 -13.69
C GLU A 179 5.15 12.82 -13.63
N ILE A 180 5.48 11.95 -12.66
CA ILE A 180 6.87 11.49 -12.44
C ILE A 180 7.16 10.13 -13.08
N GLY A 181 6.14 9.44 -13.58
CA GLY A 181 6.26 8.08 -14.12
C GLY A 181 5.95 7.00 -13.10
N LEU A 182 5.90 5.78 -13.60
CA LEU A 182 5.67 4.56 -12.81
C LEU A 182 7.00 4.01 -12.27
N PHE A 183 6.93 2.98 -11.45
CA PHE A 183 8.12 2.29 -10.95
C PHE A 183 8.94 1.68 -12.09
N ASP A 184 10.27 1.68 -11.95
CA ASP A 184 11.17 1.09 -12.95
C ASP A 184 11.08 -0.45 -12.90
N SER A 185 10.48 -1.04 -13.93
CA SER A 185 10.27 -2.48 -14.02
C SER A 185 11.57 -3.30 -14.25
N THR A 186 12.72 -2.64 -14.47
CA THR A 186 14.02 -3.33 -14.52
C THR A 186 14.44 -3.86 -13.15
N PHE A 187 13.94 -3.27 -12.06
CA PHE A 187 14.04 -3.84 -10.72
C PHE A 187 12.98 -4.94 -10.59
N PHE A 188 13.39 -6.12 -10.15
CA PHE A 188 12.45 -7.22 -9.93
C PHE A 188 11.81 -7.15 -8.54
N ALA A 189 12.60 -6.83 -7.53
CA ALA A 189 12.19 -6.62 -6.14
C ALA A 189 13.28 -5.84 -5.41
N TYR A 190 12.88 -5.07 -4.41
CA TYR A 190 13.71 -4.16 -3.61
C TYR A 190 14.28 -2.98 -4.40
N HIS A 191 14.36 -1.82 -3.75
CA HIS A 191 14.86 -0.54 -4.32
C HIS A 191 14.00 0.05 -5.45
N GLU A 192 12.77 -0.39 -5.58
CA GLU A 192 11.75 0.22 -6.43
C GLU A 192 11.17 1.52 -5.86
#